data_a920cd31dc8b3c822c427580d0acd98a
#
_entry.id   a920cd31dc8b3c822c427580d0acd98a
#
_cell.length_a   1.000
_cell.length_b   1.000
_cell.length_c   1.000
_cell.angle_alpha   90.00
_cell.angle_beta   90.00
_cell.angle_gamma   90.00
#
_symmetry.space_group_name_H-M   'P 1'
#
loop_
_entity.id
_entity.type
_entity.pdbx_description
1 polymer ?
#
loop_
_entity_poly.entity_id
_entity_poly.type
_entity_poly.pdbx_seq_one_letter_code
_entity_poly.pdbx_strand_id
1 'polypeptide(L)'
;VTATGSKHTGLKQAGLKQARPIKAGDAAAGSVDSADAESAPAAPAENLTQRDAAQPLWQQIETALLKQIRSGALSEGDRLPSAFDLAKRFGVNRHTVRRAIEALEERGFLRTETGRGSFVQEHPYHYPIGRRTRFGKAMHDLNVESRYSLIETGLQTPPRQVARSLGLISGERVHRVVYSSEVEGRTVDHSEAWFPASRFPGLDRVFAEQLSVTRTLAEFGVHDYLRKHTSVMARLPGAEVARVLGQSTRRPVLCVHSLNVDAQGVPVQFGVTSFAGDWVQLMVMTET
;
A
#
# COMPACT_ATOMS: atom_id res chain seq x y z
N VAL A 1 25.44 67.83 -3.78
CA VAL A 1 24.71 68.85 -4.52
C VAL A 1 23.77 68.24 -5.50
N THR A 2 22.49 68.58 -5.31
CA THR A 2 21.31 68.49 -6.23
C THR A 2 20.90 67.11 -6.77
N ALA A 3 19.87 66.51 -6.35
CA ALA A 3 18.40 66.77 -6.37
C ALA A 3 17.74 66.58 -7.77
N THR A 4 16.63 65.82 -7.70
CA THR A 4 15.37 65.89 -8.45
C THR A 4 15.16 64.95 -9.63
N GLY A 5 14.02 64.23 -9.54
CA GLY A 5 13.26 63.76 -10.69
C GLY A 5 12.32 62.61 -10.45
N SER A 6 11.23 62.85 -9.70
CA SER A 6 10.04 61.98 -9.63
C SER A 6 9.30 61.95 -10.97
N LYS A 7 8.89 60.75 -11.44
CA LYS A 7 7.72 60.61 -12.34
C LYS A 7 6.85 59.42 -11.89
N HIS A 8 5.74 59.78 -11.31
CA HIS A 8 4.53 58.91 -11.17
C HIS A 8 3.99 58.54 -12.56
N THR A 9 3.69 57.29 -12.76
CA THR A 9 2.74 56.88 -13.79
C THR A 9 1.78 55.86 -13.21
N GLY A 10 0.52 56.22 -13.22
CA GLY A 10 -0.60 55.58 -12.56
C GLY A 10 -0.95 54.21 -13.14
N LEU A 11 -1.29 53.32 -12.26
CA LEU A 11 -1.97 52.07 -12.56
C LEU A 11 -3.49 52.25 -12.35
N LYS A 12 -4.22 52.02 -13.42
CA LYS A 12 -5.70 51.98 -13.46
C LYS A 12 -6.20 50.81 -12.60
N GLN A 13 -7.07 51.12 -11.65
CA GLN A 13 -7.91 50.15 -10.95
C GLN A 13 -8.94 49.58 -11.92
N ALA A 14 -8.94 48.26 -12.12
CA ALA A 14 -10.01 47.53 -12.77
C ALA A 14 -10.95 46.95 -11.70
N GLY A 15 -12.22 47.29 -11.81
CA GLY A 15 -13.24 47.11 -10.81
C GLY A 15 -13.57 45.66 -10.43
N LEU A 16 -13.71 45.44 -9.15
CA LEU A 16 -14.41 44.26 -8.60
C LEU A 16 -15.91 44.43 -8.84
N LYS A 17 -16.48 43.53 -9.62
CA LYS A 17 -17.94 43.35 -9.69
C LYS A 17 -18.39 42.49 -8.50
N GLN A 18 -19.16 43.10 -7.62
CA GLN A 18 -19.87 42.46 -6.52
C GLN A 18 -20.88 41.45 -7.08
N ALA A 19 -20.80 40.21 -6.62
CA ALA A 19 -21.84 39.20 -6.86
C ALA A 19 -22.97 39.38 -5.84
N ARG A 20 -24.21 39.41 -6.34
CA ARG A 20 -25.47 39.54 -5.58
C ARG A 20 -25.76 38.25 -4.77
N PRO A 21 -26.41 38.34 -3.61
CA PRO A 21 -26.86 37.16 -2.86
C PRO A 21 -28.09 36.53 -3.53
N ILE A 22 -28.03 35.18 -3.64
CA ILE A 22 -29.18 34.39 -4.11
C ILE A 22 -30.07 34.09 -2.89
N LYS A 23 -31.35 34.43 -3.04
CA LYS A 23 -32.41 34.17 -2.06
C LYS A 23 -32.62 32.64 -1.90
N ALA A 24 -32.86 32.25 -0.66
CA ALA A 24 -33.39 30.95 -0.31
C ALA A 24 -34.81 30.79 -0.88
N GLY A 25 -35.02 29.69 -1.57
CA GLY A 25 -36.31 29.25 -2.08
C GLY A 25 -36.57 27.82 -1.66
N ASP A 26 -37.74 27.57 -1.21
CA ASP A 26 -38.34 26.49 -0.49
C ASP A 26 -38.02 25.03 -0.91
N ALA A 27 -38.14 24.22 0.11
CA ALA A 27 -38.04 22.77 0.16
C ALA A 27 -38.98 22.03 -0.82
N ALA A 28 -38.40 21.03 -1.48
CA ALA A 28 -39.17 19.83 -1.82
C ALA A 28 -38.31 18.62 -1.42
N ALA A 29 -38.86 17.87 -0.47
CA ALA A 29 -38.32 16.59 -0.05
C ALA A 29 -38.38 15.61 -1.24
N GLY A 30 -37.23 15.37 -1.87
CA GLY A 30 -37.00 14.27 -2.80
C GLY A 30 -36.17 13.23 -2.11
N SER A 31 -36.78 12.10 -1.81
CA SER A 31 -36.08 10.88 -1.37
C SER A 31 -35.06 10.50 -2.41
N VAL A 32 -33.76 10.64 -2.07
CA VAL A 32 -32.68 10.06 -2.86
C VAL A 32 -32.63 8.57 -2.54
N ASP A 33 -33.09 7.82 -3.53
CA ASP A 33 -32.87 6.38 -3.67
C ASP A 33 -31.38 6.06 -3.44
N SER A 34 -31.16 5.20 -2.47
CA SER A 34 -29.87 4.58 -2.20
C SER A 34 -29.52 3.71 -3.40
N ALA A 35 -28.56 4.16 -4.20
CA ALA A 35 -27.96 3.40 -5.28
C ALA A 35 -27.46 2.05 -4.71
N ASP A 36 -28.08 0.99 -5.18
CA ASP A 36 -27.73 -0.40 -4.98
C ASP A 36 -26.26 -0.62 -5.35
N ALA A 37 -25.45 -0.90 -4.33
CA ALA A 37 -24.17 -1.56 -4.53
C ALA A 37 -24.50 -3.00 -4.96
N GLU A 38 -24.25 -3.28 -6.21
CA GLU A 38 -24.42 -4.56 -6.87
C GLU A 38 -23.72 -5.67 -6.03
N SER A 39 -24.53 -6.42 -5.29
CA SER A 39 -24.07 -7.59 -4.55
C SER A 39 -23.73 -8.67 -5.57
N ALA A 40 -22.54 -9.27 -5.43
CA ALA A 40 -22.11 -10.43 -6.21
C ALA A 40 -23.22 -11.49 -6.28
N PRO A 41 -23.34 -12.25 -7.38
CA PRO A 41 -24.44 -13.19 -7.61
C PRO A 41 -24.51 -14.21 -6.49
N ALA A 42 -25.69 -14.35 -5.90
CA ALA A 42 -25.96 -15.29 -4.83
C ALA A 42 -25.71 -16.72 -5.36
N ALA A 43 -24.65 -17.35 -4.88
CA ALA A 43 -24.44 -18.79 -5.07
C ALA A 43 -25.65 -19.55 -4.53
N PRO A 44 -26.05 -20.67 -5.18
CA PRO A 44 -27.26 -21.41 -4.84
C PRO A 44 -27.29 -21.80 -3.37
N ALA A 45 -28.49 -21.77 -2.78
CA ALA A 45 -28.73 -22.12 -1.39
C ALA A 45 -28.22 -23.53 -1.09
N GLU A 46 -27.03 -23.65 -0.52
CA GLU A 46 -26.58 -24.88 0.13
C GLU A 46 -27.31 -24.94 1.48
N ASN A 47 -28.52 -25.51 1.46
CA ASN A 47 -29.09 -26.00 2.69
C ASN A 47 -28.07 -26.96 3.28
N LEU A 48 -27.79 -26.84 4.60
CA LEU A 48 -27.09 -27.86 5.36
C LEU A 48 -27.98 -29.12 5.35
N THR A 49 -28.00 -29.84 4.21
CA THR A 49 -28.91 -30.94 3.92
C THR A 49 -28.56 -32.21 4.70
N GLN A 50 -27.42 -32.20 5.39
CA GLN A 50 -27.07 -33.21 6.39
C GLN A 50 -26.56 -32.46 7.63
N ARG A 51 -27.50 -32.15 8.55
CA ARG A 51 -27.12 -31.72 9.90
C ARG A 51 -26.46 -32.92 10.58
N ASP A 52 -25.13 -32.87 10.65
CA ASP A 52 -24.39 -33.80 11.49
C ASP A 52 -24.78 -33.48 12.97
N ALA A 53 -25.58 -34.37 13.57
CA ALA A 53 -26.06 -34.21 14.96
C ALA A 53 -24.88 -34.18 15.96
N ALA A 54 -23.69 -34.60 15.55
CA ALA A 54 -22.49 -34.63 16.38
C ALA A 54 -21.73 -33.30 16.43
N GLN A 55 -21.98 -32.35 15.48
CA GLN A 55 -21.24 -31.08 15.44
C GLN A 55 -22.15 -29.86 15.71
N PRO A 56 -21.70 -28.88 16.50
CA PRO A 56 -22.41 -27.62 16.69
C PRO A 56 -22.66 -26.91 15.36
N LEU A 57 -23.85 -26.32 15.18
CA LEU A 57 -24.23 -25.64 13.92
C LEU A 57 -23.24 -24.57 13.46
N TRP A 58 -22.62 -23.85 14.39
CA TRP A 58 -21.63 -22.83 14.04
C TRP A 58 -20.36 -23.44 13.41
N GLN A 59 -19.93 -24.63 13.84
CA GLN A 59 -18.79 -25.35 13.22
C GLN A 59 -19.12 -25.86 11.82
N GLN A 60 -20.35 -26.28 11.59
CA GLN A 60 -20.78 -26.68 10.24
C GLN A 60 -20.78 -25.49 9.28
N ILE A 61 -21.21 -24.30 9.73
CA ILE A 61 -21.16 -23.06 8.96
C ILE A 61 -19.71 -22.64 8.73
N GLU A 62 -18.87 -22.69 9.75
CA GLU A 62 -17.43 -22.43 9.65
C GLU A 62 -16.80 -23.31 8.56
N THR A 63 -17.06 -24.62 8.60
CA THR A 63 -16.55 -25.58 7.62
C THR A 63 -17.04 -25.27 6.20
N ALA A 64 -18.31 -24.93 6.05
CA ALA A 64 -18.91 -24.59 4.76
C ALA A 64 -18.28 -23.31 4.16
N LEU A 65 -18.13 -22.26 4.95
CA LEU A 65 -17.47 -21.02 4.53
C LEU A 65 -15.99 -21.25 4.21
N LEU A 66 -15.28 -21.99 5.05
CA LEU A 66 -13.88 -22.35 4.81
C LEU A 66 -13.69 -23.13 3.50
N LYS A 67 -14.61 -24.04 3.18
CA LYS A 67 -14.61 -24.76 1.90
C LYS A 67 -14.77 -23.80 0.72
N GLN A 68 -15.66 -22.80 0.81
CA GLN A 68 -15.84 -21.80 -0.25
C GLN A 68 -14.60 -20.93 -0.43
N ILE A 69 -13.94 -20.53 0.65
CA ILE A 69 -12.66 -19.78 0.62
C ILE A 69 -11.58 -20.64 -0.06
N ARG A 70 -11.40 -21.89 0.37
CA ARG A 70 -10.37 -22.79 -0.19
C ARG A 70 -10.60 -23.19 -1.63
N SER A 71 -11.85 -23.25 -2.08
CA SER A 71 -12.19 -23.55 -3.48
C SER A 71 -12.13 -22.33 -4.40
N GLY A 72 -11.89 -21.13 -3.86
CA GLY A 72 -11.92 -19.87 -4.63
C GLY A 72 -13.34 -19.38 -4.96
N ALA A 73 -14.40 -20.03 -4.46
CA ALA A 73 -15.77 -19.54 -4.60
C ALA A 73 -16.02 -18.24 -3.81
N LEU A 74 -15.22 -18.03 -2.77
CA LEU A 74 -15.01 -16.74 -2.10
C LEU A 74 -13.53 -16.42 -2.23
N SER A 75 -13.21 -15.45 -3.04
CA SER A 75 -11.84 -14.98 -3.29
C SER A 75 -11.33 -14.10 -2.16
N GLU A 76 -10.02 -13.96 -2.06
CA GLU A 76 -9.39 -13.01 -1.15
C GLU A 76 -9.91 -11.59 -1.39
N GLY A 77 -10.23 -10.88 -0.32
CA GLY A 77 -10.84 -9.55 -0.37
C GLY A 77 -12.33 -9.52 -0.60
N ASP A 78 -12.96 -10.62 -0.98
CA ASP A 78 -14.41 -10.68 -1.17
C ASP A 78 -15.15 -10.39 0.13
N ARG A 79 -16.22 -9.61 0.00
CA ARG A 79 -17.12 -9.33 1.11
C ARG A 79 -18.07 -10.52 1.31
N LEU A 80 -18.11 -11.05 2.51
CA LEU A 80 -19.12 -12.04 2.88
C LEU A 80 -20.52 -11.43 2.83
N PRO A 81 -21.55 -12.23 2.48
CA PRO A 81 -22.93 -11.85 2.72
C PRO A 81 -23.14 -11.47 4.19
N SER A 82 -24.10 -10.60 4.47
CA SER A 82 -24.35 -10.16 5.86
C SER A 82 -24.70 -11.35 6.76
N ALA A 83 -24.46 -11.18 8.08
CA ALA A 83 -24.83 -12.21 9.04
C ALA A 83 -26.35 -12.53 9.02
N PHE A 84 -27.16 -11.59 8.51
CA PHE A 84 -28.60 -11.80 8.31
C PHE A 84 -28.85 -12.72 7.10
N ASP A 85 -28.19 -12.45 5.96
CA ASP A 85 -28.33 -13.24 4.73
C ASP A 85 -27.80 -14.66 4.92
N LEU A 86 -26.64 -14.79 5.58
CA LEU A 86 -26.07 -16.08 5.94
C LEU A 86 -26.98 -16.87 6.90
N ALA A 87 -27.58 -16.19 7.88
CA ALA A 87 -28.53 -16.83 8.79
C ALA A 87 -29.76 -17.39 8.03
N LYS A 88 -30.29 -16.61 7.08
CA LYS A 88 -31.37 -17.03 6.20
C LYS A 88 -30.94 -18.20 5.30
N ARG A 89 -29.74 -18.12 4.69
CA ARG A 89 -29.20 -19.16 3.81
C ARG A 89 -28.98 -20.51 4.50
N PHE A 90 -28.44 -20.47 5.73
CA PHE A 90 -28.15 -21.70 6.51
C PHE A 90 -29.32 -22.15 7.42
N GLY A 91 -30.41 -21.39 7.50
CA GLY A 91 -31.55 -21.74 8.32
C GLY A 91 -31.26 -21.71 9.84
N VAL A 92 -30.43 -20.77 10.29
CA VAL A 92 -29.98 -20.62 11.68
C VAL A 92 -30.22 -19.19 12.20
N ASN A 93 -29.96 -18.96 13.48
CA ASN A 93 -30.02 -17.60 14.00
C ASN A 93 -28.70 -16.84 13.74
N ARG A 94 -28.76 -15.50 13.77
CA ARG A 94 -27.60 -14.63 13.50
C ARG A 94 -26.44 -14.81 14.48
N HIS A 95 -26.70 -15.20 15.71
CA HIS A 95 -25.63 -15.45 16.69
C HIS A 95 -24.78 -16.66 16.32
N THR A 96 -25.41 -17.72 15.76
CA THR A 96 -24.71 -18.90 15.28
C THR A 96 -23.77 -18.54 14.12
N VAL A 97 -24.23 -17.70 13.19
CA VAL A 97 -23.39 -17.21 12.07
C VAL A 97 -22.26 -16.34 12.59
N ARG A 98 -22.52 -15.39 13.49
CA ARG A 98 -21.46 -14.55 14.07
C ARG A 98 -20.37 -15.36 14.72
N ARG A 99 -20.73 -16.38 15.50
CA ARG A 99 -19.77 -17.29 16.13
C ARG A 99 -18.91 -18.03 15.09
N ALA A 100 -19.48 -18.44 13.96
CA ALA A 100 -18.74 -19.05 12.87
C ALA A 100 -17.76 -18.07 12.20
N ILE A 101 -18.19 -16.81 12.00
CA ILE A 101 -17.35 -15.74 11.47
C ILE A 101 -16.22 -15.42 12.45
N GLU A 102 -16.50 -15.25 13.74
CA GLU A 102 -15.49 -15.03 14.79
C GLU A 102 -14.45 -16.14 14.82
N ALA A 103 -14.86 -17.41 14.73
CA ALA A 103 -13.94 -18.55 14.68
C ALA A 103 -13.04 -18.52 13.42
N LEU A 104 -13.57 -18.12 12.25
CA LEU A 104 -12.76 -17.94 11.04
C LEU A 104 -11.84 -16.73 11.12
N GLU A 105 -12.26 -15.68 11.82
CA GLU A 105 -11.45 -14.48 12.08
C GLU A 105 -10.29 -14.80 13.02
N GLU A 106 -10.53 -15.51 14.13
CA GLU A 106 -9.49 -15.99 15.04
C GLU A 106 -8.46 -16.88 14.33
N ARG A 107 -8.89 -17.64 13.33
CA ARG A 107 -8.01 -18.48 12.49
C ARG A 107 -7.39 -17.75 11.32
N GLY A 108 -7.65 -16.43 11.16
CA GLY A 108 -7.06 -15.59 10.12
C GLY A 108 -7.63 -15.80 8.71
N PHE A 109 -8.77 -16.47 8.54
CA PHE A 109 -9.43 -16.62 7.24
C PHE A 109 -10.36 -15.46 6.88
N LEU A 110 -10.83 -14.74 7.87
CA LEU A 110 -11.70 -13.56 7.71
C LEU A 110 -11.13 -12.38 8.47
N ARG A 111 -11.56 -11.18 8.08
CA ARG A 111 -11.39 -9.94 8.83
C ARG A 111 -12.72 -9.20 8.88
N THR A 112 -13.06 -8.62 10.02
CA THR A 112 -14.29 -7.84 10.20
C THR A 112 -13.97 -6.36 10.33
N GLU A 113 -14.61 -5.54 9.51
CA GLU A 113 -14.50 -4.09 9.54
C GLU A 113 -15.81 -3.51 10.10
N THR A 114 -15.72 -2.78 11.20
CA THR A 114 -16.91 -2.18 11.86
C THR A 114 -17.69 -1.31 10.85
N GLY A 115 -18.98 -1.58 10.70
CA GLY A 115 -19.87 -0.86 9.79
C GLY A 115 -19.76 -1.27 8.31
N ARG A 116 -18.73 -2.03 7.91
CA ARG A 116 -18.51 -2.45 6.52
C ARG A 116 -18.80 -3.94 6.28
N GLY A 117 -18.68 -4.78 7.31
CA GLY A 117 -18.94 -6.22 7.23
C GLY A 117 -17.67 -7.07 7.35
N SER A 118 -17.80 -8.36 7.05
CA SER A 118 -16.71 -9.32 7.08
C SER A 118 -16.22 -9.61 5.67
N PHE A 119 -14.90 -9.77 5.54
CA PHE A 119 -14.20 -9.96 4.26
C PHE A 119 -13.29 -11.19 4.37
N VAL A 120 -13.08 -11.89 3.26
CA VAL A 120 -12.06 -12.95 3.20
C VAL A 120 -10.70 -12.31 3.46
N GLN A 121 -9.96 -12.89 4.40
CA GLN A 121 -8.63 -12.41 4.73
C GLN A 121 -7.71 -12.68 3.55
N GLU A 122 -7.01 -11.66 3.16
CA GLU A 122 -5.98 -11.71 2.16
C GLU A 122 -4.69 -12.18 2.83
N HIS A 123 -4.01 -13.14 2.22
CA HIS A 123 -2.75 -13.62 2.78
C HIS A 123 -1.66 -12.58 2.49
N PRO A 124 -0.92 -12.14 3.49
CA PRO A 124 0.16 -11.20 3.24
C PRO A 124 1.25 -11.84 2.39
N TYR A 125 1.79 -11.08 1.44
CA TYR A 125 2.98 -11.47 0.70
C TYR A 125 4.16 -11.56 1.66
N HIS A 126 4.79 -12.73 1.71
CA HIS A 126 5.95 -12.94 2.56
C HIS A 126 7.18 -12.32 1.90
N TYR A 127 7.63 -11.20 2.43
CA TYR A 127 8.82 -10.52 1.96
C TYR A 127 10.02 -10.85 2.85
N PRO A 128 10.95 -11.69 2.39
CA PRO A 128 12.13 -12.04 3.17
C PRO A 128 13.05 -10.82 3.32
N ILE A 129 13.53 -10.57 4.53
CA ILE A 129 14.57 -9.59 4.82
C ILE A 129 15.87 -10.32 5.06
N GLY A 130 16.82 -10.19 4.15
CA GLY A 130 18.15 -10.79 4.24
C GLY A 130 19.21 -9.92 3.58
N ARG A 131 20.45 -10.34 3.62
CA ARG A 131 21.60 -9.60 3.08
C ARG A 131 21.52 -9.36 1.57
N ARG A 132 20.87 -10.25 0.81
CA ARG A 132 20.73 -10.19 -0.65
C ARG A 132 19.27 -10.07 -1.12
N THR A 133 18.38 -9.67 -0.27
CA THR A 133 16.96 -9.58 -0.62
C THR A 133 16.70 -8.39 -1.54
N ARG A 134 16.07 -8.67 -2.65
CA ARG A 134 15.64 -7.72 -3.68
C ARG A 134 14.16 -7.98 -3.94
N PHE A 135 13.33 -6.95 -3.87
CA PHE A 135 11.86 -7.12 -3.97
C PHE A 135 11.46 -7.89 -5.23
N GLY A 136 11.89 -7.45 -6.41
CA GLY A 136 11.55 -8.12 -7.66
C GLY A 136 12.00 -9.59 -7.71
N LYS A 137 13.18 -9.92 -7.15
CA LYS A 137 13.62 -11.31 -7.05
C LYS A 137 12.74 -12.10 -6.08
N ALA A 138 12.41 -11.53 -4.93
CA ALA A 138 11.58 -12.21 -3.93
C ALA A 138 10.17 -12.51 -4.49
N MET A 139 9.57 -11.59 -5.25
CA MET A 139 8.28 -11.83 -5.90
C MET A 139 8.38 -12.86 -7.03
N HIS A 140 9.43 -12.80 -7.84
CA HIS A 140 9.70 -13.80 -8.87
C HIS A 140 9.88 -15.20 -8.27
N ASP A 141 10.63 -15.33 -7.17
CA ASP A 141 10.85 -16.62 -6.49
C ASP A 141 9.53 -17.19 -5.90
N LEU A 142 8.54 -16.33 -5.64
CA LEU A 142 7.18 -16.72 -5.22
C LEU A 142 6.22 -16.99 -6.41
N ASN A 143 6.70 -16.90 -7.67
CA ASN A 143 5.89 -16.94 -8.88
C ASN A 143 4.76 -15.90 -8.92
N VAL A 144 5.00 -14.73 -8.34
CA VAL A 144 4.03 -13.63 -8.28
C VAL A 144 4.44 -12.52 -9.25
N GLU A 145 3.52 -12.12 -10.12
CA GLU A 145 3.77 -11.00 -11.04
C GLU A 145 3.91 -9.70 -10.26
N SER A 146 5.03 -9.01 -10.47
CA SER A 146 5.27 -7.71 -9.84
C SER A 146 5.70 -6.67 -10.86
N ARG A 147 5.24 -5.43 -10.68
CA ARG A 147 5.58 -4.28 -11.52
C ARG A 147 6.02 -3.10 -10.66
N TYR A 148 6.94 -2.32 -11.21
CA TYR A 148 7.32 -1.02 -10.65
C TYR A 148 6.68 0.11 -11.43
N SER A 149 6.22 1.14 -10.72
CA SER A 149 5.72 2.38 -11.31
C SER A 149 6.52 3.55 -10.75
N LEU A 150 7.19 4.29 -11.63
CA LEU A 150 7.91 5.51 -11.26
C LEU A 150 6.90 6.61 -10.93
N ILE A 151 7.06 7.25 -9.76
CA ILE A 151 6.21 8.35 -9.30
C ILE A 151 6.92 9.69 -9.51
N GLU A 152 8.17 9.78 -9.07
CA GLU A 152 8.96 11.00 -9.14
C GLU A 152 10.45 10.67 -9.20
N THR A 153 11.23 11.48 -9.88
CA THR A 153 12.69 11.41 -9.82
C THR A 153 13.31 12.78 -9.95
N GLY A 154 14.49 12.96 -9.39
CA GLY A 154 15.20 14.23 -9.49
C GLY A 154 16.53 14.26 -8.74
N LEU A 155 17.35 15.25 -9.09
CA LEU A 155 18.62 15.54 -8.43
C LEU A 155 18.40 16.61 -7.34
N GLN A 156 18.74 16.29 -6.09
CA GLN A 156 18.50 17.18 -4.96
C GLN A 156 19.60 17.14 -3.90
N THR A 157 19.54 18.09 -2.96
CA THR A 157 20.33 18.05 -1.73
C THR A 157 19.77 16.98 -0.80
N PRO A 158 20.62 16.07 -0.27
CA PRO A 158 20.14 14.99 0.59
C PRO A 158 19.64 15.48 1.94
N PRO A 159 18.57 14.91 2.51
CA PRO A 159 18.24 15.07 3.91
C PRO A 159 19.41 14.63 4.80
N ARG A 160 19.55 15.22 5.99
CA ARG A 160 20.67 14.92 6.92
C ARG A 160 20.87 13.43 7.20
N GLN A 161 19.78 12.70 7.37
CA GLN A 161 19.82 11.24 7.59
C GLN A 161 20.39 10.52 6.39
N VAL A 162 19.95 10.88 5.18
CA VAL A 162 20.41 10.29 3.91
C VAL A 162 21.91 10.55 3.71
N ALA A 163 22.34 11.83 3.88
CA ALA A 163 23.74 12.21 3.76
C ALA A 163 24.64 11.40 4.71
N ARG A 164 24.21 11.28 5.99
CA ARG A 164 24.94 10.48 6.99
C ARG A 164 25.00 9.02 6.62
N SER A 165 23.89 8.42 6.18
CA SER A 165 23.82 7.00 5.86
C SER A 165 24.65 6.65 4.62
N LEU A 166 24.67 7.53 3.63
CA LEU A 166 25.45 7.37 2.40
C LEU A 166 26.94 7.81 2.56
N GLY A 167 27.30 8.41 3.70
CA GLY A 167 28.66 8.91 3.93
C GLY A 167 29.04 10.12 3.07
N LEU A 168 28.06 10.95 2.69
CA LEU A 168 28.25 12.09 1.80
C LEU A 168 28.90 13.27 2.55
N ILE A 169 29.80 13.97 1.85
CA ILE A 169 30.37 15.23 2.33
C ILE A 169 29.43 16.41 2.01
N SER A 170 29.74 17.56 2.63
CA SER A 170 28.94 18.80 2.41
C SER A 170 28.99 19.21 0.93
N GLY A 171 27.81 19.53 0.39
CA GLY A 171 27.66 19.95 -1.02
C GLY A 171 27.38 18.82 -2.01
N GLU A 172 27.56 17.56 -1.62
CA GLU A 172 27.20 16.44 -2.49
C GLU A 172 25.69 16.34 -2.67
N ARG A 173 25.29 15.92 -3.88
CA ARG A 173 23.88 15.75 -4.25
C ARG A 173 23.55 14.27 -4.41
N VAL A 174 22.25 13.99 -4.41
CA VAL A 174 21.71 12.65 -4.61
C VAL A 174 20.63 12.66 -5.69
N HIS A 175 20.57 11.59 -6.46
CA HIS A 175 19.36 11.26 -7.20
C HIS A 175 18.33 10.69 -6.20
N ARG A 176 17.17 11.31 -6.13
CA ARG A 176 16.00 10.76 -5.40
C ARG A 176 15.08 10.13 -6.43
N VAL A 177 14.66 8.91 -6.17
CA VAL A 177 13.70 8.18 -6.99
C VAL A 177 12.56 7.72 -6.08
N VAL A 178 11.33 8.07 -6.45
CA VAL A 178 10.12 7.63 -5.77
C VAL A 178 9.36 6.71 -6.70
N TYR A 179 9.04 5.54 -6.22
CA TYR A 179 8.33 4.52 -7.00
C TYR A 179 7.42 3.69 -6.10
N SER A 180 6.51 2.97 -6.70
CA SER A 180 5.67 1.97 -6.04
C SER A 180 5.85 0.61 -6.68
N SER A 181 5.60 -0.43 -5.92
CA SER A 181 5.53 -1.80 -6.43
C SER A 181 4.09 -2.29 -6.37
N GLU A 182 3.69 -2.94 -7.44
CA GLU A 182 2.41 -3.60 -7.58
C GLU A 182 2.61 -5.11 -7.66
N VAL A 183 1.76 -5.84 -6.97
CA VAL A 183 1.73 -7.31 -6.95
C VAL A 183 0.29 -7.73 -7.21
N GLU A 184 0.07 -8.53 -8.26
CA GLU A 184 -1.26 -9.02 -8.66
C GLU A 184 -2.32 -7.90 -8.75
N GLY A 185 -1.94 -6.76 -9.33
CA GLY A 185 -2.84 -5.61 -9.51
C GLY A 185 -3.02 -4.74 -8.26
N ARG A 186 -2.25 -4.97 -7.18
CA ARG A 186 -2.30 -4.17 -5.95
C ARG A 186 -1.00 -3.48 -5.66
N THR A 187 -1.07 -2.21 -5.32
CA THR A 187 0.09 -1.47 -4.82
C THR A 187 0.40 -1.92 -3.39
N VAL A 188 1.56 -2.54 -3.20
CA VAL A 188 1.99 -3.12 -1.91
C VAL A 188 3.02 -2.27 -1.18
N ASP A 189 3.72 -1.37 -1.88
CA ASP A 189 4.66 -0.45 -1.27
C ASP A 189 4.70 0.93 -1.95
N HIS A 190 5.22 1.90 -1.18
CA HIS A 190 5.70 3.19 -1.64
C HIS A 190 7.15 3.32 -1.20
N SER A 191 8.05 3.48 -2.15
CA SER A 191 9.49 3.49 -1.93
C SER A 191 10.12 4.79 -2.34
N GLU A 192 11.02 5.30 -1.50
CA GLU A 192 11.93 6.39 -1.81
C GLU A 192 13.37 5.87 -1.73
N ALA A 193 14.14 6.09 -2.78
CA ALA A 193 15.53 5.66 -2.85
C ALA A 193 16.43 6.83 -3.20
N TRP A 194 17.57 6.92 -2.51
CA TRP A 194 18.59 7.95 -2.72
C TRP A 194 19.91 7.30 -3.10
N PHE A 195 20.52 7.84 -4.14
CA PHE A 195 21.78 7.37 -4.72
C PHE A 195 22.78 8.53 -4.81
N PRO A 196 24.07 8.36 -4.44
CA PRO A 196 25.09 9.39 -4.58
C PRO A 196 25.22 9.83 -6.04
N ALA A 197 24.96 11.10 -6.35
CA ALA A 197 24.97 11.59 -7.72
C ALA A 197 26.37 11.61 -8.37
N SER A 198 27.40 11.84 -7.58
CA SER A 198 28.81 11.78 -8.02
C SER A 198 29.20 10.39 -8.50
N ARG A 199 28.64 9.35 -7.89
CA ARG A 199 28.91 7.95 -8.24
C ARG A 199 28.08 7.45 -9.41
N PHE A 200 26.84 7.95 -9.54
CA PHE A 200 25.85 7.47 -10.50
C PHE A 200 25.31 8.63 -11.36
N PRO A 201 26.11 9.24 -12.24
CA PRO A 201 25.66 10.39 -13.02
C PRO A 201 24.54 10.00 -14.00
N GLY A 202 23.38 10.70 -13.93
CA GLY A 202 22.24 10.43 -14.80
C GLY A 202 21.40 9.20 -14.41
N LEU A 203 21.57 8.69 -13.19
CA LEU A 203 20.84 7.51 -12.69
C LEU A 203 19.32 7.64 -12.80
N ASP A 204 18.78 8.82 -12.62
CA ASP A 204 17.36 9.14 -12.74
C ASP A 204 16.78 8.73 -14.10
N ARG A 205 17.51 8.99 -15.20
CA ARG A 205 17.11 8.58 -16.56
C ARG A 205 17.17 7.07 -16.73
N VAL A 206 18.27 6.47 -16.30
CA VAL A 206 18.45 5.01 -16.37
C VAL A 206 17.38 4.29 -15.55
N PHE A 207 17.04 4.80 -14.36
CA PHE A 207 15.98 4.20 -13.56
C PHE A 207 14.60 4.30 -14.24
N ALA A 208 14.28 5.43 -14.87
CA ALA A 208 13.03 5.60 -15.60
C ALA A 208 12.83 4.57 -16.74
N GLU A 209 13.94 4.16 -17.38
CA GLU A 209 13.93 3.13 -18.41
C GLU A 209 13.87 1.71 -17.84
N GLN A 210 14.68 1.45 -16.82
CA GLN A 210 14.86 0.10 -16.26
C GLN A 210 13.74 -0.31 -15.29
N LEU A 211 13.13 0.64 -14.58
CA LEU A 211 12.15 0.41 -13.50
C LEU A 211 12.62 -0.70 -12.53
N SER A 212 13.90 -0.68 -12.17
CA SER A 212 14.51 -1.70 -11.30
C SER A 212 15.81 -1.19 -10.71
N VAL A 213 15.90 -1.11 -9.39
CA VAL A 213 17.12 -0.73 -8.67
C VAL A 213 18.32 -1.59 -9.10
N THR A 214 18.11 -2.91 -9.19
CA THR A 214 19.19 -3.85 -9.53
C THR A 214 19.70 -3.65 -10.95
N ARG A 215 18.80 -3.53 -11.93
CA ARG A 215 19.21 -3.28 -13.33
C ARG A 215 19.85 -1.92 -13.48
N THR A 216 19.27 -0.89 -12.85
CA THR A 216 19.85 0.46 -12.85
C THR A 216 21.26 0.47 -12.29
N LEU A 217 21.52 -0.14 -11.15
CA LEU A 217 22.86 -0.20 -10.56
C LEU A 217 23.86 -1.00 -11.44
N ALA A 218 23.39 -2.03 -12.14
CA ALA A 218 24.22 -2.83 -13.04
C ALA A 218 24.76 -2.00 -14.21
N GLU A 219 24.00 -1.02 -14.74
CA GLU A 219 24.45 -0.09 -15.79
C GLU A 219 25.63 0.79 -15.33
N PHE A 220 25.81 0.95 -14.02
CA PHE A 220 26.95 1.65 -13.41
C PHE A 220 28.02 0.71 -12.87
N GLY A 221 28.03 -0.57 -13.30
CA GLY A 221 29.01 -1.56 -12.90
C GLY A 221 28.81 -2.16 -11.49
N VAL A 222 27.69 -1.86 -10.82
CA VAL A 222 27.35 -2.45 -9.53
C VAL A 222 26.42 -3.66 -9.76
N HIS A 223 27.01 -4.79 -10.10
CA HIS A 223 26.27 -6.02 -10.40
C HIS A 223 25.83 -6.79 -9.14
N ASP A 224 26.53 -6.58 -8.02
CA ASP A 224 26.14 -7.15 -6.72
C ASP A 224 26.24 -6.09 -5.62
N TYR A 225 25.26 -6.11 -4.73
CA TYR A 225 25.23 -5.24 -3.56
C TYR A 225 24.58 -5.98 -2.39
N LEU A 226 24.97 -5.61 -1.20
CA LEU A 226 24.50 -6.21 0.04
C LEU A 226 23.74 -5.19 0.88
N ARG A 227 22.73 -5.65 1.56
CA ARG A 227 22.03 -4.88 2.57
C ARG A 227 22.87 -4.89 3.87
N LYS A 228 23.48 -3.74 4.16
CA LYS A 228 24.33 -3.56 5.35
C LYS A 228 23.51 -3.37 6.61
N HIS A 229 22.40 -2.63 6.49
CA HIS A 229 21.52 -2.30 7.62
C HIS A 229 20.08 -2.27 7.18
N THR A 230 19.19 -2.74 8.06
CA THR A 230 17.75 -2.61 7.92
C THR A 230 17.17 -2.26 9.29
N SER A 231 16.29 -1.26 9.32
CA SER A 231 15.42 -1.00 10.46
C SER A 231 13.98 -1.02 10.03
N VAL A 232 13.11 -1.60 10.85
CA VAL A 232 11.68 -1.73 10.59
C VAL A 232 10.93 -1.04 11.72
N MET A 233 9.94 -0.24 11.37
CA MET A 233 9.06 0.41 12.33
C MET A 233 7.63 0.45 11.80
N ALA A 234 6.64 0.26 12.67
CA ALA A 234 5.24 0.50 12.36
C ALA A 234 4.91 1.98 12.61
N ARG A 235 4.24 2.64 11.67
CA ARG A 235 3.75 4.01 11.83
C ARG A 235 2.53 4.28 10.96
N LEU A 236 1.79 5.33 11.28
CA LEU A 236 0.71 5.79 10.40
C LEU A 236 1.34 6.48 9.17
N PRO A 237 0.80 6.22 7.95
CA PRO A 237 1.30 6.84 6.73
C PRO A 237 0.88 8.30 6.64
N GLY A 238 1.69 9.12 5.97
CA GLY A 238 1.26 10.43 5.48
C GLY A 238 0.21 10.30 4.37
N ALA A 239 -0.45 11.41 4.03
CA ALA A 239 -1.53 11.42 3.04
C ALA A 239 -1.09 10.88 1.66
N GLU A 240 0.12 11.21 1.21
CA GLU A 240 0.67 10.75 -0.06
C GLU A 240 0.88 9.23 -0.09
N VAL A 241 1.56 8.69 0.92
CA VAL A 241 1.79 7.24 1.05
C VAL A 241 0.46 6.49 1.12
N ALA A 242 -0.50 6.97 1.92
CA ALA A 242 -1.82 6.38 2.03
C ALA A 242 -2.58 6.38 0.68
N ARG A 243 -2.48 7.48 -0.07
CA ARG A 243 -3.09 7.60 -1.41
C ARG A 243 -2.47 6.60 -2.40
N VAL A 244 -1.14 6.49 -2.44
CA VAL A 244 -0.45 5.56 -3.34
C VAL A 244 -0.79 4.12 -3.00
N LEU A 245 -0.84 3.77 -1.71
CA LEU A 245 -1.19 2.42 -1.24
C LEU A 245 -2.70 2.12 -1.29
N GLY A 246 -3.54 3.09 -1.67
CA GLY A 246 -5.00 2.90 -1.70
C GLY A 246 -5.61 2.60 -0.32
N GLN A 247 -5.00 3.07 0.76
CA GLN A 247 -5.44 2.80 2.13
C GLN A 247 -5.75 4.07 2.93
N SER A 248 -6.43 3.89 4.07
CA SER A 248 -6.68 4.99 5.01
C SER A 248 -5.39 5.41 5.74
N THR A 249 -5.24 6.70 6.04
CA THR A 249 -4.15 7.22 6.92
C THR A 249 -4.21 6.65 8.35
N ARG A 250 -5.29 5.99 8.74
CA ARG A 250 -5.45 5.31 10.04
C ARG A 250 -4.92 3.88 10.04
N ARG A 251 -4.60 3.32 8.87
CA ARG A 251 -4.01 1.98 8.75
C ARG A 251 -2.48 2.10 8.81
N PRO A 252 -1.82 1.39 9.72
CA PRO A 252 -0.37 1.46 9.84
C PRO A 252 0.33 0.86 8.62
N VAL A 253 1.54 1.35 8.35
CA VAL A 253 2.47 0.79 7.38
C VAL A 253 3.70 0.25 8.10
N LEU A 254 4.33 -0.77 7.53
CA LEU A 254 5.67 -1.21 7.91
C LEU A 254 6.68 -0.36 7.15
N CYS A 255 7.30 0.58 7.85
CA CYS A 255 8.32 1.45 7.27
C CYS A 255 9.69 0.82 7.46
N VAL A 256 10.35 0.54 6.34
CA VAL A 256 11.66 -0.12 6.29
C VAL A 256 12.70 0.86 5.79
N HIS A 257 13.70 1.18 6.62
CA HIS A 257 14.90 1.89 6.17
C HIS A 257 15.99 0.89 5.86
N SER A 258 16.64 1.04 4.73
CA SER A 258 17.72 0.13 4.29
C SER A 258 18.92 0.90 3.76
N LEU A 259 20.11 0.41 4.09
CA LEU A 259 21.38 0.86 3.51
C LEU A 259 21.98 -0.30 2.72
N ASN A 260 22.18 -0.08 1.44
CA ASN A 260 22.83 -1.02 0.56
C ASN A 260 24.26 -0.55 0.24
N VAL A 261 25.18 -1.50 0.20
CA VAL A 261 26.60 -1.28 -0.08
C VAL A 261 27.08 -2.24 -1.17
N ASP A 262 28.09 -1.84 -1.93
CA ASP A 262 28.77 -2.73 -2.88
C ASP A 262 29.65 -3.78 -2.18
N ALA A 263 30.39 -4.56 -2.98
CA ALA A 263 31.31 -5.60 -2.50
C ALA A 263 32.46 -5.03 -1.65
N GLN A 264 32.82 -3.75 -1.81
CA GLN A 264 33.84 -3.04 -1.04
C GLN A 264 33.28 -2.39 0.22
N GLY A 265 31.97 -2.50 0.46
CA GLY A 265 31.29 -1.91 1.61
C GLY A 265 30.95 -0.41 1.44
N VAL A 266 31.15 0.14 0.23
CA VAL A 266 30.83 1.55 -0.09
C VAL A 266 29.32 1.69 -0.31
N PRO A 267 28.68 2.68 0.31
CA PRO A 267 27.24 2.94 0.13
C PRO A 267 26.85 3.18 -1.33
N VAL A 268 25.84 2.48 -1.80
CA VAL A 268 25.28 2.64 -3.14
C VAL A 268 23.86 3.21 -3.11
N GLN A 269 23.10 2.90 -2.06
CA GLN A 269 21.70 3.30 -1.94
C GLN A 269 21.28 3.38 -0.48
N PHE A 270 20.55 4.44 -0.14
CA PHE A 270 19.69 4.48 1.05
C PHE A 270 18.24 4.44 0.60
N GLY A 271 17.42 3.60 1.20
CA GLY A 271 16.02 3.42 0.85
C GLY A 271 15.09 3.54 2.04
N VAL A 272 13.92 4.11 1.82
CA VAL A 272 12.78 4.11 2.75
C VAL A 272 11.59 3.53 2.00
N THR A 273 11.11 2.37 2.44
CA THR A 273 9.97 1.69 1.86
C THR A 273 8.84 1.61 2.89
N SER A 274 7.66 2.08 2.53
CA SER A 274 6.45 1.95 3.32
C SER A 274 5.58 0.86 2.72
N PHE A 275 5.55 -0.31 3.36
CA PHE A 275 4.71 -1.44 2.95
C PHE A 275 3.31 -1.32 3.56
N ALA A 276 2.29 -1.65 2.79
CA ALA A 276 0.94 -1.84 3.30
C ALA A 276 0.93 -3.03 4.27
N GLY A 277 0.72 -2.76 5.57
CA GLY A 277 0.88 -3.77 6.63
C GLY A 277 -0.13 -4.91 6.54
N ASP A 278 -1.27 -4.67 5.89
CA ASP A 278 -2.29 -5.71 5.66
C ASP A 278 -1.88 -6.70 4.54
N TRP A 279 -0.92 -6.30 3.67
CA TRP A 279 -0.56 -7.02 2.45
C TRP A 279 0.86 -7.59 2.46
N VAL A 280 1.72 -7.11 3.34
CA VAL A 280 3.13 -7.52 3.35
C VAL A 280 3.53 -7.95 4.75
N GLN A 281 3.99 -9.17 4.87
CA GLN A 281 4.64 -9.70 6.04
C GLN A 281 6.15 -9.74 5.83
N LEU A 282 6.90 -9.08 6.70
CA LEU A 282 8.36 -9.09 6.64
C LEU A 282 8.90 -10.31 7.39
N MET A 283 9.58 -11.19 6.65
CA MET A 283 10.17 -12.43 7.18
C MET A 283 11.68 -12.25 7.41
N VAL A 284 12.12 -12.35 8.65
CA VAL A 284 13.55 -12.37 8.99
C VAL A 284 13.98 -13.82 9.17
N MET A 285 14.83 -14.31 8.26
CA MET A 285 15.40 -15.66 8.36
C MET A 285 16.71 -15.56 9.11
N THR A 286 16.81 -16.23 10.25
CA THR A 286 18.08 -16.43 10.96
C THR A 286 18.75 -17.68 10.39
N GLU A 287 19.95 -17.49 9.79
CA GLU A 287 20.78 -18.64 9.41
C GLU A 287 21.18 -19.39 10.68
N THR A 288 20.89 -20.69 10.71
CA THR A 288 21.29 -21.61 11.76
C THR A 288 22.70 -22.09 11.50
#